data_41c6fe831ff2a8eb960083d55c942fd8
#
_entry.id   41c6fe831ff2a8eb960083d55c942fd8
#
_cell.length_a   1.000
_cell.length_b   1.000
_cell.length_c   1.000
_cell.angle_alpha   90.00
_cell.angle_beta   90.00
_cell.angle_gamma   90.00
#
_symmetry.space_group_name_H-M   'P 1'
#
loop_
_entity.id
_entity.type
_entity.pdbx_description
1 polymer ?
#
loop_
_entity_poly.entity_id
_entity_poly.type
_entity_poly.pdbx_seq_one_letter_code
_entity_poly.pdbx_strand_id
1 'polypeptide(L)'
;MSEMDNRRIVEEAIAALNAHDLDRYLKFHADSYAWDFDAFPTPVRGHEAVRQAIGVYFTAFPDLHFEIEQIIASGDYVVGRWRVTGTHKGEFNGIAPTNRQVSGRGCTVSEIKNGQFAKSATYSDQLALLQQLGAVGKAAGA
;
A
#
# COMPACT_ATOMS: atom_id res chain seq x y z
N MET A 1 -1.77 -17.10 -17.07
CA MET A 1 -0.79 -15.99 -17.01
C MET A 1 0.54 -16.52 -16.53
N SER A 2 1.62 -16.05 -17.11
CA SER A 2 2.95 -16.44 -16.66
C SER A 2 3.36 -15.65 -15.43
N GLU A 3 4.39 -16.13 -14.74
CA GLU A 3 4.98 -15.41 -13.62
C GLU A 3 5.55 -14.05 -14.05
N MET A 4 6.11 -13.97 -15.27
CA MET A 4 6.57 -12.68 -15.82
C MET A 4 5.42 -11.71 -16.05
N ASP A 5 4.28 -12.19 -16.55
CA ASP A 5 3.08 -11.36 -16.71
C ASP A 5 2.60 -10.86 -15.36
N ASN A 6 2.60 -11.71 -14.35
CA ASN A 6 2.17 -11.34 -13.00
C ASN A 6 3.10 -10.28 -12.39
N ARG A 7 4.42 -10.40 -12.60
CA ARG A 7 5.38 -9.37 -12.19
C ARG A 7 5.07 -8.04 -12.85
N ARG A 8 4.78 -8.05 -14.16
CA ARG A 8 4.46 -6.84 -14.91
C ARG A 8 3.20 -6.16 -14.37
N ILE A 9 2.18 -6.94 -14.02
CA ILE A 9 0.94 -6.41 -13.44
C ILE A 9 1.25 -5.64 -12.15
N VAL A 10 2.09 -6.19 -11.28
CA VAL A 10 2.50 -5.50 -10.05
C VAL A 10 3.23 -4.20 -10.38
N GLU A 11 4.19 -4.24 -11.30
CA GLU A 11 4.96 -3.05 -11.66
C GLU A 11 4.06 -1.95 -12.25
N GLU A 12 3.14 -2.32 -13.14
CA GLU A 12 2.21 -1.36 -13.74
C GLU A 12 1.20 -0.81 -12.72
N ALA A 13 0.72 -1.65 -11.80
CA ALA A 13 -0.18 -1.21 -10.74
C ALA A 13 0.52 -0.20 -9.83
N ILE A 14 1.75 -0.45 -9.44
CA ILE A 14 2.52 0.48 -8.60
C ILE A 14 2.80 1.78 -9.36
N ALA A 15 3.07 1.72 -10.66
CA ALA A 15 3.24 2.93 -11.47
C ALA A 15 1.96 3.78 -11.48
N ALA A 16 0.79 3.16 -11.59
CA ALA A 16 -0.50 3.86 -11.50
C ALA A 16 -0.70 4.48 -10.12
N LEU A 17 -0.36 3.74 -9.07
CA LEU A 17 -0.46 4.22 -7.69
C LEU A 17 0.44 5.44 -7.47
N ASN A 18 1.68 5.39 -7.95
CA ASN A 18 2.62 6.51 -7.86
C ASN A 18 2.18 7.74 -8.67
N ALA A 19 1.44 7.53 -9.75
CA ALA A 19 0.83 8.61 -10.52
C ALA A 19 -0.43 9.17 -9.83
N HIS A 20 -0.86 8.59 -8.71
CA HIS A 20 -2.10 8.89 -8.00
C HIS A 20 -3.33 8.68 -8.89
N ASP A 21 -3.22 7.79 -9.85
CA ASP A 21 -4.29 7.42 -10.78
C ASP A 21 -5.02 6.18 -10.24
N LEU A 22 -5.95 6.39 -9.31
CA LEU A 22 -6.67 5.30 -8.68
C LEU A 22 -7.62 4.58 -9.65
N ASP A 23 -8.14 5.27 -10.65
CA ASP A 23 -8.98 4.61 -11.66
C ASP A 23 -8.17 3.57 -12.42
N ARG A 24 -6.98 3.91 -12.85
CA ARG A 24 -6.08 2.97 -13.52
C ARG A 24 -5.61 1.87 -12.57
N TYR A 25 -5.25 2.23 -11.34
CA TYR A 25 -4.82 1.26 -10.33
C TYR A 25 -5.90 0.19 -10.10
N LEU A 26 -7.15 0.60 -9.95
CA LEU A 26 -8.26 -0.31 -9.67
C LEU A 26 -8.61 -1.23 -10.84
N LYS A 27 -8.26 -0.87 -12.07
CA LYS A 27 -8.45 -1.75 -13.23
C LYS A 27 -7.63 -3.05 -13.13
N PHE A 28 -6.54 -3.03 -12.36
CA PHE A 28 -5.74 -4.23 -12.10
C PHE A 28 -6.35 -5.13 -11.04
N HIS A 29 -7.47 -4.76 -10.45
CA HIS A 29 -8.09 -5.48 -9.34
C HIS A 29 -9.44 -6.05 -9.76
N ALA A 30 -9.71 -7.30 -9.36
CA ALA A 30 -11.02 -7.91 -9.57
C ALA A 30 -12.10 -7.15 -8.80
N ASP A 31 -13.35 -7.19 -9.29
CA ASP A 31 -14.47 -6.56 -8.60
C ASP A 31 -14.65 -7.11 -7.19
N SER A 32 -14.33 -8.40 -6.99
CA SER A 32 -14.40 -9.09 -5.71
C SER A 32 -13.13 -8.98 -4.88
N TYR A 33 -12.19 -8.12 -5.27
CA TYR A 33 -10.91 -7.97 -4.59
C TYR A 33 -11.07 -7.74 -3.10
N ALA A 34 -10.24 -8.44 -2.32
CA ALA A 34 -10.16 -8.27 -0.88
C ALA A 34 -8.71 -7.96 -0.48
N TRP A 35 -8.55 -6.94 0.33
CA TRP A 35 -7.25 -6.47 0.81
C TRP A 35 -7.18 -6.59 2.33
N ASP A 36 -6.36 -7.52 2.78
CA ASP A 36 -6.08 -7.71 4.20
C ASP A 36 -4.83 -6.89 4.54
N PHE A 37 -5.04 -5.76 5.16
CA PHE A 37 -3.97 -4.85 5.55
C PHE A 37 -3.90 -4.81 7.08
N ASP A 38 -2.72 -5.05 7.65
CA ASP A 38 -2.53 -5.11 9.10
C ASP A 38 -2.83 -3.78 9.82
N ALA A 39 -2.92 -2.67 9.07
CA ALA A 39 -3.35 -1.39 9.63
C ALA A 39 -4.87 -1.30 9.87
N PHE A 40 -5.67 -2.21 9.30
CA PHE A 40 -7.12 -2.18 9.40
C PHE A 40 -7.64 -3.40 10.17
N PRO A 41 -8.71 -3.23 10.98
CA PRO A 41 -9.23 -4.34 11.78
C PRO A 41 -9.92 -5.43 10.97
N THR A 42 -10.41 -5.12 9.77
CA THR A 42 -11.06 -6.07 8.88
C THR A 42 -10.58 -5.87 7.45
N PRO A 43 -10.65 -6.90 6.59
CA PRO A 43 -10.27 -6.74 5.19
C PRO A 43 -11.12 -5.68 4.48
N VAL A 44 -10.47 -4.97 3.55
CA VAL A 44 -11.11 -3.97 2.69
C VAL A 44 -11.57 -4.70 1.42
N ARG A 45 -12.86 -4.62 1.10
CA ARG A 45 -13.45 -5.38 -0.01
C ARG A 45 -14.05 -4.46 -1.06
N GLY A 46 -13.69 -4.74 -2.33
CA GLY A 46 -14.23 -4.05 -3.49
C GLY A 46 -13.53 -2.74 -3.81
N HIS A 47 -13.77 -2.25 -5.02
CA HIS A 47 -13.07 -1.10 -5.58
C HIS A 47 -13.30 0.17 -4.77
N GLU A 48 -14.55 0.45 -4.38
CA GLU A 48 -14.87 1.70 -3.70
C GLU A 48 -14.22 1.77 -2.31
N ALA A 49 -14.28 0.67 -1.56
CA ALA A 49 -13.65 0.61 -0.24
C ALA A 49 -12.13 0.74 -0.33
N VAL A 50 -11.51 0.13 -1.34
CA VAL A 50 -10.07 0.27 -1.58
C VAL A 50 -9.72 1.71 -1.94
N ARG A 51 -10.51 2.35 -2.80
CA ARG A 51 -10.33 3.75 -3.17
C ARG A 51 -10.35 4.65 -1.93
N GLN A 52 -11.32 4.47 -1.06
CA GLN A 52 -11.45 5.26 0.17
C GLN A 52 -10.26 5.01 1.11
N ALA A 53 -9.86 3.77 1.28
CA ALA A 53 -8.74 3.40 2.16
C ALA A 53 -7.43 4.02 1.69
N ILE A 54 -7.13 3.93 0.39
CA ILE A 54 -5.92 4.54 -0.18
C ILE A 54 -6.02 6.06 -0.15
N GLY A 55 -7.21 6.60 -0.37
CA GLY A 55 -7.46 8.05 -0.35
C GLY A 55 -7.08 8.70 0.97
N VAL A 56 -7.24 7.99 2.09
CA VAL A 56 -6.80 8.46 3.41
C VAL A 56 -5.29 8.74 3.39
N TYR A 57 -4.51 7.83 2.81
CA TYR A 57 -3.05 8.00 2.74
C TYR A 57 -2.65 9.12 1.79
N PHE A 58 -3.32 9.26 0.65
CA PHE A 58 -3.01 10.34 -0.30
C PHE A 58 -3.40 11.72 0.25
N THR A 59 -4.46 11.80 1.05
CA THR A 59 -4.81 13.04 1.73
C THR A 59 -3.77 13.42 2.77
N ALA A 60 -3.34 12.44 3.56
CA ALA A 60 -2.35 12.67 4.60
C ALA A 60 -0.95 12.93 4.04
N PHE A 61 -0.60 12.24 2.95
CA PHE A 61 0.72 12.28 2.31
C PHE A 61 0.55 12.54 0.81
N PRO A 62 0.35 13.80 0.37
CA PRO A 62 0.09 14.09 -1.04
C PRO A 62 1.21 13.70 -2.00
N ASP A 63 2.43 13.57 -1.49
CA ASP A 63 3.62 13.15 -2.24
C ASP A 63 3.97 11.67 -2.02
N LEU A 64 3.01 10.86 -1.58
CA LEU A 64 3.24 9.44 -1.31
C LEU A 64 3.81 8.74 -2.54
N HIS A 65 4.92 8.04 -2.33
CA HIS A 65 5.65 7.35 -3.41
C HIS A 65 6.13 6.00 -2.94
N PHE A 66 5.88 4.98 -3.76
CA PHE A 66 6.30 3.60 -3.50
C PHE A 66 7.46 3.23 -4.41
N GLU A 67 8.45 2.56 -3.83
CA GLU A 67 9.57 1.98 -4.56
C GLU A 67 9.60 0.48 -4.32
N ILE A 68 9.59 -0.30 -5.39
CA ILE A 68 9.65 -1.76 -5.28
C ILE A 68 11.12 -2.14 -5.09
N GLU A 69 11.39 -2.83 -3.99
CA GLU A 69 12.74 -3.31 -3.69
C GLU A 69 12.96 -4.73 -4.21
N GLN A 70 11.91 -5.55 -4.23
CA GLN A 70 12.01 -6.93 -4.67
C GLN A 70 10.63 -7.45 -5.07
N ILE A 71 10.58 -8.21 -6.16
CA ILE A 71 9.37 -8.94 -6.57
C ILE A 71 9.74 -10.41 -6.69
N ILE A 72 8.94 -11.26 -6.08
CA ILE A 72 9.06 -12.72 -6.19
C ILE A 72 7.73 -13.24 -6.71
N ALA A 73 7.76 -13.91 -7.87
CA ALA A 73 6.57 -14.51 -8.46
C ALA A 73 6.67 -16.02 -8.42
N SER A 74 5.60 -16.68 -8.01
CA SER A 74 5.50 -18.13 -7.96
C SER A 74 4.06 -18.55 -8.20
N GLY A 75 3.79 -19.22 -9.32
CA GLY A 75 2.43 -19.61 -9.69
C GLY A 75 1.55 -18.38 -9.82
N ASP A 76 0.41 -18.40 -9.15
CA ASP A 76 -0.55 -17.28 -9.13
C ASP A 76 -0.19 -16.22 -8.11
N TYR A 77 0.88 -16.40 -7.34
CA TYR A 77 1.25 -15.48 -6.26
C TYR A 77 2.41 -14.59 -6.64
N VAL A 78 2.34 -13.34 -6.18
CA VAL A 78 3.44 -12.39 -6.27
C VAL A 78 3.66 -11.78 -4.90
N VAL A 79 4.92 -11.77 -4.46
CA VAL A 79 5.34 -11.08 -3.24
C VAL A 79 6.12 -9.86 -3.66
N GLY A 80 5.68 -8.69 -3.22
CA GLY A 80 6.38 -7.43 -3.44
C GLY A 80 6.89 -6.86 -2.13
N ARG A 81 8.18 -6.63 -2.04
CA ARG A 81 8.79 -5.91 -0.92
C ARG A 81 9.05 -4.48 -1.37
N TRP A 82 8.53 -3.53 -0.62
CA TRP A 82 8.53 -2.13 -1.04
C TRP A 82 8.94 -1.18 0.08
N ARG A 83 9.34 0.01 -0.34
CA ARG A 83 9.58 1.17 0.52
C ARG A 83 8.60 2.27 0.11
N VAL A 84 8.11 3.01 1.08
CA VAL A 84 7.23 4.15 0.85
C VAL A 84 7.81 5.38 1.53
N THR A 85 7.64 6.52 0.89
CA THR A 85 8.03 7.83 1.43
C THR A 85 6.88 8.81 1.26
N GLY A 86 6.83 9.80 2.12
CA GLY A 86 5.82 10.86 2.03
C GLY A 86 6.09 11.96 3.04
N THR A 87 5.38 13.07 2.88
CA THR A 87 5.41 14.20 3.80
C THR A 87 4.02 14.39 4.39
N HIS A 88 3.93 14.44 5.71
CA HIS A 88 2.66 14.53 6.43
C HIS A 88 2.09 15.96 6.35
N LYS A 89 1.22 16.18 5.37
CA LYS A 89 0.62 17.51 5.09
C LYS A 89 -0.88 17.57 5.30
N GLY A 90 -1.52 16.42 5.50
CA GLY A 90 -2.95 16.33 5.79
C GLY A 90 -3.20 15.51 7.05
N GLU A 91 -4.40 15.61 7.59
CA GLU A 91 -4.77 14.80 8.75
C GLU A 91 -4.64 13.31 8.46
N PHE A 92 -4.07 12.57 9.40
CA PHE A 92 -3.94 11.11 9.33
C PHE A 92 -4.51 10.50 10.61
N ASN A 93 -5.68 9.86 10.49
CA ASN A 93 -6.34 9.15 11.62
C ASN A 93 -6.41 10.00 12.90
N GLY A 94 -6.82 11.26 12.76
CA GLY A 94 -6.93 12.21 13.87
C GLY A 94 -5.64 12.94 14.22
N ILE A 95 -4.52 12.64 13.56
CA ILE A 95 -3.25 13.32 13.78
C ILE A 95 -3.16 14.52 12.84
N ALA A 96 -3.06 15.71 13.42
CA ALA A 96 -2.92 16.95 12.66
C ALA A 96 -1.60 16.96 11.85
N PRO A 97 -1.56 17.66 10.70
CA PRO A 97 -0.36 17.71 9.87
C PRO A 97 0.87 18.15 10.64
N THR A 98 1.96 17.42 10.52
CA THR A 98 3.23 17.69 11.20
C THR A 98 4.30 18.25 10.29
N ASN A 99 4.10 18.21 8.95
CA ASN A 99 5.10 18.53 7.93
C ASN A 99 6.37 17.65 8.00
N ARG A 100 6.30 16.55 8.72
CA ARG A 100 7.42 15.60 8.82
C ARG A 100 7.48 14.71 7.60
N GLN A 101 8.69 14.43 7.16
CA GLN A 101 8.92 13.38 6.18
C GLN A 101 8.94 12.03 6.89
N VAL A 102 8.26 11.05 6.29
CA VAL A 102 8.19 9.70 6.82
C VAL A 102 8.65 8.72 5.76
N SER A 103 9.16 7.59 6.22
CA SER A 103 9.47 6.47 5.35
C SER A 103 9.04 5.18 6.03
N GLY A 104 8.64 4.21 5.22
CA GLY A 104 8.23 2.91 5.72
C GLY A 104 8.63 1.81 4.76
N ARG A 105 8.59 0.59 5.25
CA ARG A 105 8.80 -0.60 4.44
C ARG A 105 7.65 -1.56 4.68
N GLY A 106 7.35 -2.34 3.67
CA GLY A 106 6.32 -3.34 3.78
C GLY A 106 6.50 -4.45 2.79
N CYS A 107 5.62 -5.41 2.92
CA CYS A 107 5.57 -6.58 2.06
C CYS A 107 4.11 -6.87 1.76
N THR A 108 3.81 -7.12 0.49
CA THR A 108 2.47 -7.47 0.05
C THR A 108 2.53 -8.81 -0.67
N VAL A 109 1.67 -9.73 -0.26
CA VAL A 109 1.47 -11.02 -0.92
C VAL A 109 0.16 -10.93 -1.68
N SER A 110 0.20 -11.09 -2.99
CA SER A 110 -0.97 -10.98 -3.85
C SER A 110 -1.22 -12.27 -4.60
N GLU A 111 -2.50 -12.65 -4.73
CA GLU A 111 -2.94 -13.70 -5.65
C GLU A 111 -3.49 -13.02 -6.89
N ILE A 112 -2.98 -13.41 -8.05
CA ILE A 112 -3.40 -12.88 -9.35
C ILE A 112 -4.12 -13.98 -10.12
N LYS A 113 -5.35 -13.69 -10.55
CA LYS A 113 -6.16 -14.59 -11.37
C LYS A 113 -6.72 -13.82 -12.55
N ASN A 114 -6.65 -14.41 -13.73
CA ASN A 114 -7.16 -13.79 -14.97
C ASN A 114 -6.61 -12.38 -15.20
N GLY A 115 -5.33 -12.18 -14.85
CA GLY A 115 -4.66 -10.90 -15.06
C GLY A 115 -5.02 -9.80 -14.08
N GLN A 116 -5.71 -10.12 -12.98
CA GLN A 116 -6.11 -9.15 -11.97
C GLN A 116 -5.78 -9.63 -10.57
N PHE A 117 -5.53 -8.69 -9.67
CA PHE A 117 -5.41 -9.01 -8.25
C PHE A 117 -6.75 -9.53 -7.74
N ALA A 118 -6.76 -10.76 -7.24
CA ALA A 118 -7.94 -11.37 -6.62
C ALA A 118 -7.99 -11.05 -5.13
N LYS A 119 -6.84 -11.09 -4.47
CA LYS A 119 -6.69 -10.73 -3.06
C LYS A 119 -5.24 -10.40 -2.76
N SER A 120 -5.04 -9.59 -1.71
CA SER A 120 -3.71 -9.24 -1.23
C SER A 120 -3.69 -9.22 0.29
N ALA A 121 -2.52 -9.51 0.86
CA ALA A 121 -2.24 -9.29 2.26
C ALA A 121 -1.00 -8.40 2.38
N THR A 122 -1.11 -7.31 3.12
CA THR A 122 -0.04 -6.31 3.27
C THR A 122 0.37 -6.22 4.73
N TYR A 123 1.66 -6.26 4.96
CA TYR A 123 2.27 -6.13 6.28
C TYR A 123 3.27 -4.99 6.25
N SER A 124 3.14 -4.07 7.20
CA SER A 124 4.04 -2.93 7.32
C SER A 124 4.21 -2.55 8.79
N ASP A 125 5.23 -1.74 9.07
CA ASP A 125 5.51 -1.31 10.44
C ASP A 125 4.71 -0.05 10.78
N GLN A 126 3.48 -0.23 11.26
CA GLN A 126 2.60 0.87 11.63
C GLN A 126 3.12 1.64 12.84
N LEU A 127 3.76 0.96 13.77
CA LEU A 127 4.33 1.62 14.95
C LEU A 127 5.43 2.59 14.55
N ALA A 128 6.32 2.18 13.63
CA ALA A 128 7.38 3.07 13.13
C ALA A 128 6.81 4.32 12.49
N LEU A 129 5.72 4.20 11.73
CA LEU A 129 5.06 5.37 11.14
C LEU A 129 4.56 6.32 12.22
N LEU A 130 3.85 5.80 13.21
CA LEU A 130 3.31 6.63 14.31
C LEU A 130 4.43 7.29 15.11
N GLN A 131 5.53 6.60 15.35
CA GLN A 131 6.70 7.16 16.02
C GLN A 131 7.32 8.31 15.21
N GLN A 132 7.43 8.18 13.91
CA GLN A 132 7.95 9.23 13.04
C GLN A 132 7.04 10.45 13.03
N LEU A 133 5.73 10.27 13.15
CA LEU A 133 4.77 11.35 13.25
C LEU A 133 4.73 11.98 14.65
N GLY A 134 5.39 11.38 15.63
CA GLY A 134 5.37 11.84 17.01
C GLY A 134 4.07 11.52 17.74
N ALA A 135 3.24 10.61 17.19
CA ALA A 135 1.95 10.24 17.78
C ALA A 135 2.11 9.24 18.94
N VAL A 136 3.24 8.52 18.99
CA VAL A 136 3.59 7.61 20.09
C VAL A 136 5.02 7.86 20.49
N GLY A 137 5.36 7.52 21.73
CA GLY A 137 6.71 7.67 22.24
C GLY A 137 7.69 6.73 21.55
N LYS A 138 8.99 7.07 21.64
CA LYS A 138 10.05 6.16 21.20
C LYS A 138 10.09 4.93 22.07
N ALA A 139 10.61 3.83 21.53
CA ALA A 139 10.85 2.62 22.30
C ALA A 139 11.76 2.94 23.50
N ALA A 140 11.60 2.20 24.60
CA ALA A 140 12.42 2.40 25.80
C ALA A 140 13.91 2.23 25.45
N GLY A 141 14.74 3.20 25.85
CA GLY A 141 16.16 3.20 25.56
C GLY A 141 16.54 3.70 24.17
N ALA A 142 15.57 4.12 23.36
CA ALA A 142 15.83 4.63 22.01
C ALA A 142 16.05 6.16 22.01
#